data_42f764f6cdfee4cac378ca28f6dfbbbe
#
_entry.id   42f764f6cdfee4cac378ca28f6dfbbbe
#
_cell.length_a   1.000
_cell.length_b   1.000
_cell.length_c   1.000
_cell.angle_alpha   90.00
_cell.angle_beta   90.00
_cell.angle_gamma   90.00
#
_symmetry.space_group_name_H-M   'P 1'
#
loop_
_entity.id
_entity.type
_entity.pdbx_description
1 polymer ?
#
loop_
_entity_poly.entity_id
_entity_poly.type
_entity_poly.pdbx_seq_one_letter_code
_entity_poly.pdbx_strand_id
1 'polypeptide(L)'
;MKAVQFADHGDRDVIEYGEFPDPEPDRGEVVVDVKAGALNHLDVWTRRGMPGIDLEMPHIPGSDAAGVVETVGEGVTRFEPGDRVAVSAGVSCGNCEFCRDGEESLCVSFHIIGEHVR
;
A
#
# COMPACT_ATOMS: atom_id res chain seq x y z
N MET A 1 -10.96 -10.35 3.03
CA MET A 1 -9.72 -11.03 2.58
C MET A 1 -8.91 -11.52 3.76
N LYS A 2 -7.95 -12.43 3.51
CA LYS A 2 -6.98 -12.83 4.55
C LYS A 2 -5.71 -12.01 4.40
N ALA A 3 -5.21 -11.49 5.53
CA ALA A 3 -3.99 -10.67 5.56
C ALA A 3 -3.11 -11.00 6.76
N VAL A 4 -1.84 -10.67 6.65
CA VAL A 4 -0.94 -10.53 7.78
C VAL A 4 -1.08 -9.12 8.31
N GLN A 5 -1.35 -8.97 9.60
CA GLN A 5 -1.60 -7.69 10.25
C GLN A 5 -0.99 -7.63 11.64
N PHE A 6 -0.95 -6.44 12.22
CA PHE A 6 -0.66 -6.23 13.63
C PHE A 6 -1.54 -5.10 14.17
N ALA A 7 -2.02 -5.25 15.41
CA ALA A 7 -2.87 -4.27 16.08
C ALA A 7 -2.10 -3.34 17.02
N ASP A 8 -0.87 -3.70 17.37
CA ASP A 8 0.04 -2.91 18.19
C ASP A 8 1.46 -3.01 17.63
N HIS A 9 2.27 -1.99 17.89
CA HIS A 9 3.71 -2.09 17.62
C HIS A 9 4.37 -3.08 18.58
N GLY A 10 5.37 -3.81 18.10
CA GLY A 10 6.06 -4.77 18.94
C GLY A 10 7.03 -5.66 18.20
N ASP A 11 7.40 -6.78 18.81
CA ASP A 11 8.24 -7.78 18.17
C ASP A 11 7.37 -8.78 17.39
N ARG A 12 7.90 -9.91 16.98
CA ARG A 12 7.24 -10.87 16.07
C ARG A 12 5.93 -11.46 16.61
N ASP A 13 5.75 -11.42 17.90
CA ASP A 13 4.56 -11.93 18.61
C ASP A 13 3.29 -11.08 18.35
N VAL A 14 3.42 -9.85 17.85
CA VAL A 14 2.27 -9.00 17.49
C VAL A 14 1.72 -9.30 16.09
N ILE A 15 2.40 -10.15 15.31
CA ILE A 15 1.99 -10.49 13.96
C ILE A 15 0.86 -11.52 14.02
N GLU A 16 -0.25 -11.18 13.37
CA GLU A 16 -1.41 -12.04 13.25
C GLU A 16 -1.75 -12.30 11.77
N TYR A 17 -2.19 -13.50 11.48
CA TYR A 17 -2.80 -13.84 10.20
C TYR A 17 -4.30 -14.00 10.41
N GLY A 18 -5.10 -13.15 9.78
CA GLY A 18 -6.53 -13.11 10.04
C GLY A 18 -7.35 -12.54 8.90
N GLU A 19 -8.63 -12.36 9.19
CA GLU A 19 -9.59 -11.75 8.27
C GLU A 19 -9.50 -10.22 8.35
N PHE A 20 -9.52 -9.59 7.20
CA PHE A 20 -9.58 -8.15 7.02
C PHE A 20 -10.68 -7.82 5.99
N PRO A 21 -11.33 -6.66 6.07
CA PRO A 21 -12.31 -6.26 5.06
C PRO A 21 -11.73 -6.31 3.65
N ASP A 22 -12.53 -6.76 2.69
CA ASP A 22 -12.14 -6.68 1.29
C ASP A 22 -12.05 -5.22 0.87
N PRO A 23 -11.00 -4.79 0.15
CA PRO A 23 -10.89 -3.43 -0.31
C PRO A 23 -11.88 -3.15 -1.44
N GLU A 24 -12.41 -1.95 -1.47
CA GLU A 24 -13.18 -1.42 -2.59
C GLU A 24 -12.40 -0.26 -3.21
N PRO A 25 -12.31 -0.17 -4.55
CA PRO A 25 -11.52 0.88 -5.17
C PRO A 25 -12.27 2.21 -5.15
N ASP A 26 -11.62 3.23 -4.65
CA ASP A 26 -12.10 4.60 -4.79
C ASP A 26 -11.88 5.13 -6.21
N ARG A 27 -12.31 6.36 -6.47
CA ARG A 27 -12.12 7.02 -7.75
C ARG A 27 -10.64 7.12 -8.11
N GLY A 28 -10.26 6.56 -9.26
CA GLY A 28 -8.89 6.55 -9.75
C GLY A 28 -8.03 5.40 -9.21
N GLU A 29 -8.60 4.51 -8.42
CA GLU A 29 -7.93 3.36 -7.84
C GLU A 29 -8.28 2.04 -8.52
N VAL A 30 -7.46 1.03 -8.26
CA VAL A 30 -7.70 -0.35 -8.68
C VAL A 30 -7.50 -1.28 -7.50
N VAL A 31 -8.26 -2.38 -7.47
CA VAL A 31 -7.99 -3.50 -6.56
C VAL A 31 -7.18 -4.54 -7.31
N VAL A 32 -6.11 -4.99 -6.68
CA VAL A 32 -5.21 -6.01 -7.24
C VAL A 32 -5.35 -7.29 -6.43
N ASP A 33 -5.69 -8.38 -7.11
CA ASP A 33 -5.58 -9.73 -6.56
C ASP A 33 -4.10 -10.12 -6.52
N VAL A 34 -3.48 -10.00 -5.35
CA VAL A 34 -2.03 -10.17 -5.15
C VAL A 34 -1.64 -11.62 -5.32
N LYS A 35 -0.71 -11.90 -6.22
CA LYS A 35 -0.17 -13.23 -6.51
C LYS A 35 1.26 -13.42 -6.00
N ALA A 36 2.00 -12.34 -5.76
CA ALA A 36 3.33 -12.36 -5.21
C ALA A 36 3.60 -11.06 -4.43
N GLY A 37 4.38 -11.16 -3.38
CA GLY A 37 4.86 -10.04 -2.60
C GLY A 37 6.30 -10.28 -2.16
N ALA A 38 6.99 -9.24 -1.70
CA ALA A 38 8.31 -9.33 -1.13
C ALA A 38 8.38 -8.59 0.20
N LEU A 39 9.29 -9.03 1.06
CA LEU A 39 9.54 -8.42 2.35
C LEU A 39 10.68 -7.40 2.23
N ASN A 40 10.49 -6.27 2.90
CA ASN A 40 11.50 -5.23 3.05
C ASN A 40 11.87 -5.04 4.52
N HIS A 41 13.04 -4.49 4.78
CA HIS A 41 13.41 -4.13 6.13
C HIS A 41 12.46 -3.06 6.73
N LEU A 42 11.84 -2.30 5.87
CA LEU A 42 10.77 -1.35 6.20
C LEU A 42 9.63 -2.00 6.98
N ASP A 43 9.21 -3.21 6.62
CA ASP A 43 8.14 -3.95 7.31
C ASP A 43 8.49 -4.22 8.78
N VAL A 44 9.78 -4.44 9.06
CA VAL A 44 10.27 -4.62 10.44
C VAL A 44 10.23 -3.30 11.21
N TRP A 45 10.62 -2.20 10.58
CA TRP A 45 10.59 -0.87 11.21
C TRP A 45 9.17 -0.42 11.47
N THR A 46 8.28 -0.57 10.49
CA THR A 46 6.86 -0.24 10.59
C THR A 46 6.21 -1.01 11.74
N ARG A 47 6.43 -2.33 11.81
CA ARG A 47 5.91 -3.16 12.89
C ARG A 47 6.45 -2.75 14.27
N ARG A 48 7.74 -2.41 14.37
CA ARG A 48 8.35 -1.98 15.64
C ARG A 48 7.94 -0.57 16.08
N GLY A 49 7.42 0.20 15.16
CA GLY A 49 7.10 1.61 15.35
C GLY A 49 8.27 2.52 14.98
N MET A 50 7.96 3.55 14.22
CA MET A 50 8.93 4.58 13.83
C MET A 50 8.51 5.93 14.41
N PRO A 51 9.44 6.70 14.99
CA PRO A 51 9.12 8.03 15.51
C PRO A 51 8.51 8.94 14.41
N GLY A 52 7.37 9.55 14.72
CA GLY A 52 6.71 10.49 13.83
C GLY A 52 5.81 9.85 12.76
N ILE A 53 5.61 8.54 12.81
CA ILE A 53 4.64 7.84 11.96
C ILE A 53 3.56 7.24 12.84
N ASP A 54 2.34 7.72 12.67
CA ASP A 54 1.15 7.18 13.32
C ASP A 54 0.38 6.33 12.31
N LEU A 55 0.25 5.04 12.61
CA LEU A 55 -0.45 4.10 11.75
C LEU A 55 -1.89 3.91 12.21
N GLU A 56 -2.78 3.77 11.24
CA GLU A 56 -4.13 3.27 11.50
C GLU A 56 -4.07 1.77 11.82
N MET A 57 -4.51 1.41 13.01
CA MET A 57 -4.51 0.02 13.48
C MET A 57 -5.89 -0.65 13.32
N PRO A 58 -5.96 -1.95 13.03
CA PRO A 58 -4.85 -2.85 12.70
C PRO A 58 -4.21 -2.50 11.35
N HIS A 59 -2.89 -2.65 11.25
CA HIS A 59 -2.11 -2.31 10.07
C HIS A 59 -1.69 -3.57 9.28
N ILE A 60 -1.77 -3.49 7.95
CA ILE A 60 -1.26 -4.50 7.03
C ILE A 60 0.06 -3.99 6.45
N PRO A 61 1.21 -4.59 6.82
CA PRO A 61 2.50 -4.21 6.27
C PRO A 61 2.70 -4.76 4.85
N GLY A 62 3.71 -4.26 4.19
CA GLY A 62 4.14 -4.73 2.87
C GLY A 62 4.01 -3.66 1.81
N SER A 63 5.09 -3.44 1.07
CA SER A 63 5.18 -2.41 0.03
C SER A 63 5.26 -3.00 -1.38
N ASP A 64 5.78 -4.22 -1.50
CA ASP A 64 5.99 -4.86 -2.80
C ASP A 64 4.91 -5.88 -3.09
N ALA A 65 4.15 -5.65 -4.15
CA ALA A 65 3.13 -6.57 -4.62
C ALA A 65 3.11 -6.65 -6.15
N ALA A 66 2.77 -7.83 -6.64
CA ALA A 66 2.45 -8.06 -8.04
C ALA A 66 1.22 -8.97 -8.12
N GLY A 67 0.38 -8.76 -9.10
CA GLY A 67 -0.86 -9.52 -9.23
C GLY A 67 -1.64 -9.20 -10.49
N VAL A 68 -2.93 -9.38 -10.37
CA VAL A 68 -3.88 -9.15 -11.46
C VAL A 68 -4.93 -8.15 -10.99
N VAL A 69 -5.23 -7.17 -11.81
CA VAL A 69 -6.31 -6.22 -11.53
C VAL A 69 -7.63 -6.97 -11.44
N GLU A 70 -8.31 -6.86 -10.30
CA GLU A 70 -9.60 -7.50 -10.05
C GLU A 70 -10.76 -6.55 -10.36
N THR A 71 -10.70 -5.34 -9.84
CA THR A 71 -11.71 -4.30 -10.07
C THR A 71 -11.04 -2.94 -10.26
N VAL A 72 -11.73 -2.04 -10.94
CA VAL A 72 -11.28 -0.67 -11.20
C VAL A 72 -12.33 0.33 -10.71
N GLY A 73 -11.87 1.39 -10.08
CA GLY A 73 -12.70 2.50 -9.62
C GLY A 73 -13.10 3.44 -10.76
N GLU A 74 -14.00 4.37 -10.45
CA GLU A 74 -14.45 5.39 -11.41
C GLU A 74 -13.27 6.22 -11.92
N GLY A 75 -13.25 6.48 -13.23
CA GLY A 75 -12.25 7.32 -13.88
C GLY A 75 -10.94 6.61 -14.23
N VAL A 76 -10.76 5.35 -13.87
CA VAL A 76 -9.62 4.54 -14.30
C VAL A 76 -9.78 4.19 -15.79
N THR A 77 -8.79 4.56 -16.60
CA THR A 77 -8.78 4.32 -18.06
C THR A 77 -7.53 3.60 -18.55
N ARG A 78 -6.52 3.44 -17.66
CA ARG A 78 -5.22 2.84 -18.00
C ARG A 78 -5.14 1.35 -17.72
N PHE A 79 -6.06 0.85 -16.91
CA PHE A 79 -6.11 -0.54 -16.48
C PHE A 79 -7.51 -1.09 -16.63
N GLU A 80 -7.60 -2.39 -16.86
CA GLU A 80 -8.85 -3.16 -16.87
C GLU A 80 -8.72 -4.45 -16.07
N PRO A 81 -9.82 -5.03 -15.58
CA PRO A 81 -9.79 -6.33 -14.92
C PRO A 81 -9.11 -7.39 -15.79
N GLY A 82 -8.19 -8.13 -15.20
CA GLY A 82 -7.36 -9.13 -15.89
C GLY A 82 -5.93 -8.66 -16.23
N ASP A 83 -5.64 -7.38 -16.14
CA ASP A 83 -4.28 -6.86 -16.38
C ASP A 83 -3.31 -7.36 -15.32
N ARG A 84 -2.12 -7.77 -15.77
CA ARG A 84 -1.01 -8.14 -14.88
C ARG A 84 -0.21 -6.90 -14.53
N VAL A 85 -0.06 -6.66 -13.23
CA VAL A 85 0.59 -5.46 -12.72
C VAL A 85 1.62 -5.77 -11.64
N ALA A 86 2.61 -4.90 -11.52
CA ALA A 86 3.45 -4.75 -10.34
C ALA A 86 3.16 -3.38 -9.73
N VAL A 87 3.03 -3.34 -8.42
CA VAL A 87 2.71 -2.12 -7.68
C VAL A 87 3.98 -1.31 -7.46
N SER A 88 3.93 -0.02 -7.80
CA SER A 88 4.93 0.95 -7.34
C SER A 88 4.50 1.43 -5.97
N ALA A 89 5.29 1.16 -4.94
CA ALA A 89 4.94 1.45 -3.56
C ALA A 89 4.87 2.96 -3.24
N GLY A 90 5.55 3.79 -4.01
CA GLY A 90 5.55 5.24 -3.82
C GLY A 90 4.30 5.89 -4.40
N VAL A 91 3.55 6.59 -3.57
CA VAL A 91 2.35 7.35 -3.97
C VAL A 91 2.61 8.83 -3.87
N SER A 92 2.27 9.56 -4.91
CA SER A 92 2.45 11.02 -5.03
C SER A 92 1.12 11.71 -5.37
N CYS A 93 1.00 12.99 -5.05
CA CYS A 93 -0.24 13.73 -5.26
C CYS A 93 -0.55 14.08 -6.74
N GLY A 94 0.44 14.01 -7.62
CA GLY A 94 0.31 14.34 -9.05
C GLY A 94 0.15 15.83 -9.37
N ASN A 95 0.01 16.72 -8.37
CA ASN A 95 -0.39 18.12 -8.58
C ASN A 95 0.61 19.16 -8.07
N CYS A 96 1.51 18.85 -7.14
CA CYS A 96 2.51 19.78 -6.63
C CYS A 96 3.57 20.11 -7.70
N GLU A 97 4.39 21.12 -7.44
CA GLU A 97 5.44 21.53 -8.35
C GLU A 97 6.38 20.37 -8.73
N PHE A 98 6.80 19.56 -7.75
CA PHE A 98 7.69 18.41 -7.99
C PHE A 98 7.03 17.34 -8.89
N CYS A 99 5.76 17.01 -8.64
CA CYS A 99 5.05 16.05 -9.50
C CYS A 99 4.89 16.54 -10.94
N ARG A 100 4.66 17.85 -11.13
CA ARG A 100 4.54 18.45 -12.46
C ARG A 100 5.87 18.46 -13.22
N ASP A 101 6.97 18.52 -12.50
CA ASP A 101 8.33 18.49 -13.05
C ASP A 101 8.87 17.06 -13.23
N GLY A 102 8.07 16.02 -12.87
CA GLY A 102 8.46 14.61 -12.99
C GLY A 102 9.36 14.13 -11.86
N GLU A 103 9.37 14.84 -10.75
CA GLU A 103 10.15 14.53 -9.54
C GLU A 103 9.23 14.04 -8.41
N GLU A 104 8.42 13.02 -8.68
CA GLU A 104 7.38 12.52 -7.76
C GLU A 104 7.93 12.08 -6.40
N SER A 105 9.20 11.65 -6.34
CA SER A 105 9.87 11.28 -5.08
C SER A 105 10.06 12.47 -4.11
N LEU A 106 9.98 13.70 -4.62
CA LEU A 106 10.04 14.93 -3.84
C LEU A 106 8.64 15.50 -3.52
N CYS A 107 7.59 14.79 -3.87
CA CYS A 107 6.22 15.22 -3.62
C CYS A 107 6.01 15.56 -2.14
N VAL A 108 5.38 16.70 -1.88
CA VAL A 108 5.10 17.19 -0.51
C VAL A 108 4.15 16.28 0.28
N SER A 109 3.40 15.42 -0.43
CA SER A 109 2.48 14.43 0.14
C SER A 109 2.92 13.00 -0.23
N PHE A 110 4.22 12.79 -0.44
CA PHE A 110 4.74 11.46 -0.77
C PHE A 110 4.54 10.51 0.40
N HIS A 111 4.05 9.32 0.09
CA HIS A 111 3.93 8.24 1.07
C HIS A 111 4.21 6.88 0.42
N ILE A 112 4.45 5.89 1.26
CA ILE A 112 4.74 4.52 0.84
C ILE A 112 3.61 3.61 1.32
N ILE A 113 3.07 2.80 0.42
CA ILE A 113 2.09 1.76 0.76
C ILE A 113 2.74 0.78 1.75
N GLY A 114 2.02 0.39 2.78
CA GLY A 114 2.51 -0.51 3.82
C GLY A 114 3.36 0.15 4.90
N GLU A 115 3.71 1.44 4.75
CA GLU A 115 4.40 2.23 5.76
C GLU A 115 3.49 3.32 6.34
N HIS A 116 2.90 4.15 5.49
CA HIS A 116 2.04 5.26 5.91
C HIS A 116 0.56 4.93 5.73
N VAL A 117 0.26 4.10 4.76
CA VAL A 117 -1.10 3.63 4.42
C VAL A 117 -1.08 2.12 4.23
N ARG A 118 -2.20 1.51 4.48
CA ARG A 118 -2.44 0.08 4.28
C ARG A 118 -3.13 -0.18 2.95
#